data_459eaaa99fecc96c93d28c5e7bef63b1
#
_entry.id   459eaaa99fecc96c93d28c5e7bef63b1
#
_cell.length_a   1.000
_cell.length_b   1.000
_cell.length_c   1.000
_cell.angle_alpha   90.00
_cell.angle_beta   90.00
_cell.angle_gamma   90.00
#
_symmetry.space_group_name_H-M   'P 1'
#
loop_
_entity.id
_entity.type
_entity.pdbx_description
1 polymer ?
#
loop_
_entity_poly.entity_id
_entity_poly.type
_entity_poly.pdbx_seq_one_letter_code
_entity_poly.pdbx_strand_id
1 'polypeptide(L)'
;MNMNEQMKESEESILHTYNRFPVVFEKGQGCYLYDSEGKEYLDFAAGIAVNSLGYHYPGYDEALKDQIDKLMHISNLYYNEPIIDAGARLVQASHMEKAFFTNSGTEAIEGALKAAKKYAYERDGHADHEIIAMNHSFHGRSIGALSVTGTAHYREPFEPLMGGVKFADFNNLESVKAQITDKTCAIITEVVQGEGGIYPAKKEFLEGLRQICDETVSYTHLRAHETAANL
;
A
#
# COMPACT_ATOMS: atom_id res chain seq x y z
N MET A 1 3.39 -28.16 22.73
CA MET A 1 3.95 -28.43 21.37
C MET A 1 5.27 -27.70 21.32
N ASN A 2 6.34 -28.36 20.91
CA ASN A 2 7.62 -27.68 20.74
C ASN A 2 7.65 -26.91 19.43
N MET A 3 8.64 -26.03 19.23
CA MET A 3 8.71 -25.12 18.06
C MET A 3 8.70 -25.89 16.72
N ASN A 4 9.37 -27.05 16.64
CA ASN A 4 9.37 -27.87 15.42
C ASN A 4 8.01 -28.48 15.10
N GLU A 5 7.27 -28.91 16.12
CA GLU A 5 5.90 -29.42 15.96
C GLU A 5 4.94 -28.33 15.52
N GLN A 6 5.05 -27.11 16.06
CA GLN A 6 4.25 -25.95 15.65
C GLN A 6 4.52 -25.56 14.18
N MET A 7 5.79 -25.53 13.78
CA MET A 7 6.16 -25.25 12.38
C MET A 7 5.62 -26.31 11.43
N LYS A 8 5.73 -27.60 11.78
CA LYS A 8 5.19 -28.70 10.99
C LYS A 8 3.69 -28.59 10.81
N GLU A 9 2.95 -28.34 11.88
CA GLU A 9 1.49 -28.15 11.83
C GLU A 9 1.10 -26.96 10.95
N SER A 10 1.86 -25.87 11.01
CA SER A 10 1.66 -24.72 10.14
C SER A 10 1.85 -25.05 8.65
N GLU A 11 2.89 -25.80 8.30
CA GLU A 11 3.13 -26.22 6.91
C GLU A 11 2.08 -27.23 6.38
N GLU A 12 1.46 -28.01 7.27
CA GLU A 12 0.39 -28.93 6.92
C GLU A 12 -0.99 -28.24 6.78
N SER A 13 -1.20 -27.12 7.49
CA SER A 13 -2.52 -26.46 7.58
C SER A 13 -2.65 -25.12 6.84
N ILE A 14 -1.54 -24.46 6.55
CA ILE A 14 -1.52 -23.14 5.90
C ILE A 14 -0.90 -23.25 4.52
N LEU A 15 -1.59 -22.75 3.49
CA LEU A 15 -1.08 -22.74 2.12
C LEU A 15 0.31 -22.08 2.07
N HIS A 16 1.27 -22.77 1.46
CA HIS A 16 2.65 -22.32 1.35
C HIS A 16 2.78 -21.19 0.30
N THR A 17 2.52 -19.96 0.71
CA THR A 17 2.65 -18.75 -0.13
C THR A 17 3.91 -17.92 0.19
N TYR A 18 4.60 -18.24 1.29
CA TYR A 18 5.82 -17.60 1.75
C TYR A 18 6.83 -18.61 2.26
N ASN A 19 8.11 -18.36 1.99
CA ASN A 19 9.21 -19.07 2.63
C ASN A 19 9.44 -18.49 4.03
N ARG A 20 8.90 -19.14 5.07
CA ARG A 20 9.00 -18.64 6.45
C ARG A 20 10.38 -18.97 7.04
N PHE A 21 10.91 -18.05 7.84
CA PHE A 21 12.06 -18.35 8.68
C PHE A 21 11.67 -19.35 9.78
N PRO A 22 12.58 -20.32 10.15
CA PRO A 22 12.27 -21.39 11.09
C PRO A 22 12.31 -20.87 12.55
N VAL A 23 11.37 -20.02 12.90
CA VAL A 23 11.20 -19.45 14.24
C VAL A 23 9.71 -19.23 14.53
N VAL A 24 9.30 -19.48 15.78
CA VAL A 24 7.94 -19.22 16.27
C VAL A 24 8.03 -18.15 17.35
N PHE A 25 7.57 -16.94 17.05
CA PHE A 25 7.52 -15.84 18.01
C PHE A 25 6.26 -15.93 18.89
N GLU A 26 6.41 -15.71 20.20
CA GLU A 26 5.31 -15.70 21.17
C GLU A 26 4.99 -14.32 21.71
N LYS A 27 5.98 -13.46 21.86
CA LYS A 27 5.78 -12.14 22.42
C LYS A 27 6.74 -11.10 21.85
N GLY A 28 6.39 -9.83 22.01
CA GLY A 28 7.24 -8.69 21.73
C GLY A 28 7.31 -7.74 22.92
N GLN A 29 8.40 -6.97 23.01
CA GLN A 29 8.56 -5.90 23.99
C GLN A 29 9.45 -4.80 23.42
N GLY A 30 8.94 -3.59 23.29
CA GLY A 30 9.69 -2.49 22.63
C GLY A 30 10.10 -2.88 21.21
N CYS A 31 11.40 -2.95 20.93
CA CYS A 31 11.97 -3.36 19.63
C CYS A 31 12.40 -4.83 19.60
N TYR A 32 11.99 -5.66 20.55
CA TYR A 32 12.43 -7.04 20.66
C TYR A 32 11.29 -8.02 20.51
N LEU A 33 11.57 -9.14 19.83
CA LEU A 33 10.74 -10.33 19.76
C LEU A 33 11.36 -11.47 20.57
N TYR A 34 10.54 -12.35 21.08
CA TYR A 34 10.95 -13.52 21.81
C TYR A 34 10.28 -14.75 21.21
N ASP A 35 11.06 -15.79 20.93
CA ASP A 35 10.52 -17.04 20.44
C ASP A 35 9.93 -17.90 21.59
N SER A 36 9.35 -19.04 21.22
CA SER A 36 8.75 -19.99 22.16
C SER A 36 9.75 -20.68 23.09
N GLU A 37 11.05 -20.51 22.86
CA GLU A 37 12.12 -21.01 23.73
C GLU A 37 12.71 -19.90 24.60
N GLY A 38 12.20 -18.66 24.46
CA GLY A 38 12.61 -17.47 25.22
C GLY A 38 13.83 -16.75 24.67
N LYS A 39 14.32 -17.13 23.49
CA LYS A 39 15.43 -16.43 22.83
C LYS A 39 14.97 -15.08 22.31
N GLU A 40 15.80 -14.07 22.55
CA GLU A 40 15.57 -12.68 22.14
C GLU A 40 16.10 -12.39 20.74
N TYR A 41 15.33 -11.59 19.99
CA TYR A 41 15.67 -11.09 18.65
C TYR A 41 15.39 -9.60 18.58
N LEU A 42 16.34 -8.81 18.08
CA LEU A 42 16.09 -7.42 17.74
C LEU A 42 15.31 -7.32 16.43
N ASP A 43 14.10 -6.74 16.49
CA ASP A 43 13.17 -6.69 15.37
C ASP A 43 13.42 -5.47 14.47
N PHE A 44 14.16 -5.66 13.39
CA PHE A 44 14.31 -4.67 12.33
C PHE A 44 13.26 -4.81 11.21
N ALA A 45 12.42 -5.83 11.26
CA ALA A 45 11.38 -6.04 10.25
C ALA A 45 10.08 -5.30 10.60
N ALA A 46 9.78 -5.15 11.91
CA ALA A 46 8.60 -4.45 12.42
C ALA A 46 7.30 -4.80 11.67
N GLY A 47 7.11 -6.08 11.31
CA GLY A 47 5.97 -6.53 10.51
C GLY A 47 5.92 -5.90 9.10
N ILE A 48 7.06 -5.62 8.48
CA ILE A 48 7.23 -4.82 7.25
C ILE A 48 6.72 -3.39 7.49
N ALA A 49 7.30 -2.76 8.53
CA ALA A 49 7.08 -1.38 8.99
C ALA A 49 5.67 -1.04 9.54
N VAL A 50 4.75 -1.98 9.63
CA VAL A 50 3.41 -1.72 10.19
C VAL A 50 3.42 -1.58 11.72
N ASN A 51 4.44 -2.12 12.41
CA ASN A 51 4.61 -2.03 13.85
C ASN A 51 5.66 -0.98 14.25
N SER A 52 5.58 0.20 13.66
CA SER A 52 6.57 1.29 13.83
C SER A 52 6.69 1.81 15.26
N LEU A 53 5.66 1.67 16.08
CA LEU A 53 5.70 2.05 17.50
C LEU A 53 6.41 1.00 18.38
N GLY A 54 6.69 -0.19 17.83
CA GLY A 54 7.15 -1.33 18.58
C GLY A 54 6.03 -1.99 19.40
N TYR A 55 6.42 -2.94 20.23
CA TYR A 55 5.50 -3.74 21.05
C TYR A 55 5.26 -3.07 22.41
N HIS A 56 4.00 -3.00 22.82
CA HIS A 56 3.56 -2.40 24.09
C HIS A 56 4.01 -0.93 24.26
N TYR A 57 3.80 -0.14 23.20
CA TYR A 57 4.03 1.30 23.28
C TYR A 57 3.12 1.92 24.35
N PRO A 58 3.65 2.76 25.25
CA PRO A 58 2.88 3.34 26.35
C PRO A 58 1.60 4.03 25.90
N GLY A 59 0.46 3.65 26.47
CA GLY A 59 -0.86 4.19 26.14
C GLY A 59 -1.53 3.59 24.90
N TYR A 60 -0.80 2.90 24.02
CA TYR A 60 -1.38 2.31 22.81
C TYR A 60 -2.27 1.10 23.13
N ASP A 61 -1.77 0.18 23.93
CA ASP A 61 -2.51 -1.03 24.32
C ASP A 61 -3.78 -0.67 25.13
N GLU A 62 -3.67 0.32 26.04
CA GLU A 62 -4.79 0.82 26.81
C GLU A 62 -5.85 1.45 25.90
N ALA A 63 -5.46 2.30 24.97
CA ALA A 63 -6.38 2.93 24.02
C ALA A 63 -7.14 1.89 23.17
N LEU A 64 -6.47 0.81 22.75
CA LEU A 64 -7.11 -0.29 22.03
C LEU A 64 -8.12 -1.05 22.91
N LYS A 65 -7.75 -1.38 24.16
CA LYS A 65 -8.64 -2.05 25.12
C LYS A 65 -9.88 -1.19 25.41
N ASP A 66 -9.69 0.09 25.68
CA ASP A 66 -10.78 1.04 25.91
C ASP A 66 -11.72 1.14 24.71
N GLN A 67 -11.18 1.12 23.49
CA GLN A 67 -12.01 1.17 22.28
C GLN A 67 -12.77 -0.13 22.04
N ILE A 68 -12.17 -1.29 22.34
CA ILE A 68 -12.86 -2.60 22.26
C ILE A 68 -14.05 -2.61 23.21
N ASP A 69 -13.87 -2.10 24.43
CA ASP A 69 -14.95 -2.03 25.44
C ASP A 69 -16.08 -1.04 25.07
N LYS A 70 -15.75 0.00 24.29
CA LYS A 70 -16.73 0.99 23.83
C LYS A 70 -17.50 0.53 22.59
N LEU A 71 -16.78 0.27 21.51
CA LEU A 71 -17.35 -0.08 20.21
C LEU A 71 -16.26 -0.66 19.32
N MET A 72 -16.29 -1.96 19.11
CA MET A 72 -15.28 -2.67 18.34
C MET A 72 -15.48 -2.50 16.83
N HIS A 73 -16.72 -2.55 16.34
CA HIS A 73 -17.04 -2.43 14.93
C HIS A 73 -18.43 -1.84 14.70
N ILE A 74 -18.54 -1.05 13.62
CA ILE A 74 -19.80 -0.55 13.08
C ILE A 74 -19.66 -0.38 11.56
N SER A 75 -20.74 -0.58 10.83
CA SER A 75 -20.76 -0.39 9.37
C SER A 75 -20.51 1.07 8.97
N ASN A 76 -19.94 1.29 7.77
CA ASN A 76 -19.82 2.61 7.13
C ASN A 76 -21.18 3.32 6.88
N LEU A 77 -22.29 2.67 7.22
CA LEU A 77 -23.63 3.30 7.22
C LEU A 77 -23.82 4.26 8.40
N TYR A 78 -22.92 4.26 9.36
CA TYR A 78 -23.02 5.07 10.58
C TYR A 78 -21.72 5.83 10.85
N TYR A 79 -21.82 6.89 11.63
CA TYR A 79 -20.67 7.67 12.08
C TYR A 79 -20.11 7.12 13.40
N ASN A 80 -18.78 7.20 13.59
CA ASN A 80 -18.12 6.95 14.87
C ASN A 80 -16.95 7.91 15.07
N GLU A 81 -16.65 8.22 16.32
CA GLU A 81 -15.61 9.21 16.67
C GLU A 81 -14.21 8.84 16.16
N PRO A 82 -13.71 7.61 16.32
CA PRO A 82 -12.35 7.28 15.87
C PRO A 82 -12.11 7.53 14.39
N ILE A 83 -13.04 7.17 13.52
CA ILE A 83 -12.84 7.36 12.07
C ILE A 83 -12.96 8.83 11.67
N ILE A 84 -13.81 9.61 12.35
CA ILE A 84 -13.95 11.05 12.14
C ILE A 84 -12.65 11.76 12.50
N ASP A 85 -12.08 11.48 13.68
CA ASP A 85 -10.83 12.07 14.15
C ASP A 85 -9.65 11.65 13.27
N ALA A 86 -9.53 10.35 12.96
CA ALA A 86 -8.49 9.84 12.07
C ALA A 86 -8.55 10.48 10.67
N GLY A 87 -9.75 10.62 10.10
CA GLY A 87 -9.94 11.28 8.81
C GLY A 87 -9.52 12.74 8.82
N ALA A 88 -9.93 13.50 9.85
CA ALA A 88 -9.56 14.91 9.99
C ALA A 88 -8.04 15.10 10.13
N ARG A 89 -7.38 14.30 10.96
CA ARG A 89 -5.91 14.34 11.15
C ARG A 89 -5.15 13.95 9.88
N LEU A 90 -5.61 12.92 9.19
CA LEU A 90 -4.97 12.47 7.96
C LEU A 90 -5.08 13.53 6.84
N VAL A 91 -6.24 14.14 6.68
CA VAL A 91 -6.46 15.23 5.73
C VAL A 91 -5.56 16.43 6.06
N GLN A 92 -5.47 16.81 7.33
CA GLN A 92 -4.58 17.89 7.77
C GLN A 92 -3.11 17.59 7.50
N ALA A 93 -2.66 16.35 7.78
CA ALA A 93 -1.26 15.96 7.62
C ALA A 93 -0.85 15.78 6.14
N SER A 94 -1.77 15.28 5.30
CA SER A 94 -1.50 15.00 3.88
C SER A 94 -1.75 16.18 2.95
N HIS A 95 -2.38 17.26 3.41
CA HIS A 95 -2.89 18.37 2.58
C HIS A 95 -3.87 17.94 1.49
N MET A 96 -4.49 16.76 1.63
CA MET A 96 -5.56 16.28 0.76
C MET A 96 -6.92 16.73 1.28
N GLU A 97 -7.95 16.70 0.43
CA GLU A 97 -9.29 17.15 0.82
C GLU A 97 -10.08 16.07 1.57
N LYS A 98 -9.85 14.80 1.25
CA LYS A 98 -10.61 13.67 1.80
C LYS A 98 -9.73 12.43 1.94
N ALA A 99 -10.08 11.59 2.92
CA ALA A 99 -9.47 10.29 3.14
C ALA A 99 -10.48 9.17 2.83
N PHE A 100 -9.96 8.06 2.31
CA PHE A 100 -10.71 6.82 2.08
C PHE A 100 -10.01 5.67 2.80
N PHE A 101 -10.68 5.07 3.77
CA PHE A 101 -10.12 3.99 4.57
C PHE A 101 -10.47 2.62 4.00
N THR A 102 -9.49 1.73 3.99
CA THR A 102 -9.60 0.34 3.53
C THR A 102 -8.86 -0.58 4.50
N ASN A 103 -9.00 -1.91 4.32
CA ASN A 103 -8.34 -2.88 5.20
C ASN A 103 -6.89 -3.16 4.83
N SER A 104 -6.44 -2.73 3.65
CA SER A 104 -5.08 -3.02 3.16
C SER A 104 -4.63 -2.00 2.11
N GLY A 105 -3.31 -1.92 1.89
CA GLY A 105 -2.74 -1.10 0.83
C GLY A 105 -3.19 -1.53 -0.58
N THR A 106 -3.36 -2.82 -0.81
CA THR A 106 -3.87 -3.31 -2.11
C THR A 106 -5.32 -2.83 -2.36
N GLU A 107 -6.18 -2.83 -1.34
CA GLU A 107 -7.54 -2.28 -1.46
C GLU A 107 -7.54 -0.77 -1.65
N ALA A 108 -6.60 -0.05 -1.04
CA ALA A 108 -6.44 1.38 -1.28
C ALA A 108 -6.08 1.67 -2.75
N ILE A 109 -5.20 0.87 -3.34
CA ILE A 109 -4.88 0.95 -4.77
C ILE A 109 -6.10 0.62 -5.64
N GLU A 110 -6.85 -0.44 -5.34
CA GLU A 110 -8.12 -0.76 -6.04
C GLU A 110 -9.09 0.43 -5.98
N GLY A 111 -9.23 1.06 -4.82
CA GLY A 111 -10.04 2.27 -4.64
C GLY A 111 -9.55 3.43 -5.50
N ALA A 112 -8.23 3.68 -5.53
CA ALA A 112 -7.62 4.74 -6.34
C ALA A 112 -7.81 4.53 -7.84
N LEU A 113 -7.58 3.31 -8.34
CA LEU A 113 -7.80 2.95 -9.75
C LEU A 113 -9.26 3.15 -10.15
N LYS A 114 -10.19 2.71 -9.30
CA LYS A 114 -11.62 2.90 -9.53
C LYS A 114 -12.02 4.38 -9.51
N ALA A 115 -11.50 5.15 -8.57
CA ALA A 115 -11.76 6.59 -8.49
C ALA A 115 -11.27 7.32 -9.75
N ALA A 116 -10.04 7.05 -10.19
CA ALA A 116 -9.47 7.62 -11.41
C ALA A 116 -10.30 7.28 -12.66
N LYS A 117 -10.63 6.00 -12.85
CA LYS A 117 -11.45 5.55 -13.99
C LYS A 117 -12.88 6.11 -13.94
N LYS A 118 -13.49 6.17 -12.75
CA LYS A 118 -14.85 6.71 -12.59
C LYS A 118 -14.89 8.22 -12.89
N TYR A 119 -13.90 8.95 -12.37
CA TYR A 119 -13.76 10.39 -12.65
C TYR A 119 -13.62 10.64 -14.15
N ALA A 120 -12.74 9.90 -14.83
CA ALA A 120 -12.54 10.03 -16.28
C ALA A 120 -13.80 9.65 -17.06
N TYR A 121 -14.50 8.58 -16.67
CA TYR A 121 -15.76 8.19 -17.29
C TYR A 121 -16.84 9.29 -17.18
N GLU A 122 -16.96 9.94 -16.03
CA GLU A 122 -17.93 11.03 -15.85
C GLU A 122 -17.57 12.28 -16.64
N ARG A 123 -16.28 12.53 -16.85
CA ARG A 123 -15.78 13.64 -17.64
C ARG A 123 -15.97 13.41 -19.15
N ASP A 124 -15.62 12.21 -19.63
CA ASP A 124 -15.42 11.93 -21.07
C ASP A 124 -16.53 11.08 -21.68
N GLY A 125 -17.36 10.39 -20.86
CA GLY A 125 -18.49 9.58 -21.29
C GLY A 125 -18.13 8.20 -21.85
N HIS A 126 -16.88 7.73 -21.72
CA HIS A 126 -16.41 6.41 -22.16
C HIS A 126 -15.52 5.72 -21.12
N ALA A 127 -15.26 4.41 -21.28
CA ALA A 127 -14.61 3.60 -20.24
C ALA A 127 -13.22 3.05 -20.62
N ASP A 128 -12.69 3.35 -21.79
CA ASP A 128 -11.44 2.80 -22.34
C ASP A 128 -10.19 3.63 -21.95
N HIS A 129 -10.21 4.20 -20.74
CA HIS A 129 -9.11 5.01 -20.21
C HIS A 129 -7.90 4.18 -19.82
N GLU A 130 -6.73 4.79 -19.97
CA GLU A 130 -5.41 4.23 -19.70
C GLU A 130 -4.78 4.81 -18.43
N ILE A 131 -3.97 3.99 -17.77
CA ILE A 131 -3.22 4.36 -16.55
C ILE A 131 -1.73 4.11 -16.83
N ILE A 132 -0.89 5.09 -16.49
CA ILE A 132 0.56 4.94 -16.55
C ILE A 132 1.07 4.56 -15.16
N ALA A 133 1.82 3.45 -15.07
CA ALA A 133 2.50 2.98 -13.86
C ALA A 133 4.02 2.97 -14.09
N MET A 134 4.80 2.84 -13.02
CA MET A 134 6.25 2.85 -13.12
C MET A 134 6.81 1.44 -13.18
N ASN A 135 7.85 1.22 -14.01
CA ASN A 135 8.64 0.01 -13.98
C ASN A 135 9.23 -0.22 -12.57
N HIS A 136 9.36 -1.46 -12.16
CA HIS A 136 9.85 -1.90 -10.84
C HIS A 136 9.00 -1.45 -9.63
N SER A 137 7.80 -0.91 -9.87
CA SER A 137 6.87 -0.54 -8.80
C SER A 137 6.21 -1.77 -8.17
N PHE A 138 5.74 -1.59 -6.93
CA PHE A 138 4.90 -2.55 -6.23
C PHE A 138 3.66 -1.86 -5.66
N HIS A 139 2.47 -2.29 -6.09
CA HIS A 139 1.20 -1.68 -5.68
C HIS A 139 0.24 -2.64 -4.98
N GLY A 140 0.54 -3.93 -4.97
CA GLY A 140 -0.26 -4.94 -4.29
C GLY A 140 -0.43 -6.22 -5.12
N ARG A 141 -1.24 -7.15 -4.58
CA ARG A 141 -1.41 -8.52 -5.14
C ARG A 141 -2.83 -8.85 -5.56
N SER A 142 -3.82 -7.96 -5.34
CA SER A 142 -5.15 -8.09 -5.98
C SER A 142 -5.03 -7.83 -7.48
N ILE A 143 -5.96 -8.31 -8.28
CA ILE A 143 -5.86 -8.27 -9.75
C ILE A 143 -5.67 -6.84 -10.28
N GLY A 144 -6.41 -5.85 -9.80
CA GLY A 144 -6.23 -4.46 -10.23
C GLY A 144 -4.90 -3.86 -9.76
N ALA A 145 -4.53 -4.03 -8.49
CA ALA A 145 -3.24 -3.55 -7.96
C ALA A 145 -2.04 -4.26 -8.63
N LEU A 146 -2.18 -5.56 -8.92
CA LEU A 146 -1.18 -6.34 -9.65
C LEU A 146 -1.02 -5.83 -11.08
N SER A 147 -2.12 -5.41 -11.72
CA SER A 147 -2.09 -4.87 -13.08
C SER A 147 -1.20 -3.64 -13.23
N VAL A 148 -1.10 -2.81 -12.20
CA VAL A 148 -0.26 -1.60 -12.17
C VAL A 148 1.10 -1.82 -11.48
N THR A 149 1.40 -3.02 -10.99
CA THR A 149 2.70 -3.38 -10.41
C THR A 149 3.73 -3.58 -11.53
N GLY A 150 4.83 -2.81 -11.50
CA GLY A 150 5.80 -2.73 -12.60
C GLY A 150 6.76 -3.91 -12.72
N THR A 151 6.82 -4.80 -11.73
CA THR A 151 7.68 -5.98 -11.73
C THR A 151 7.03 -7.13 -12.49
N ALA A 152 7.51 -7.41 -13.70
CA ALA A 152 6.87 -8.31 -14.66
C ALA A 152 6.62 -9.73 -14.11
N HIS A 153 7.60 -10.34 -13.44
CA HIS A 153 7.47 -11.72 -12.95
C HIS A 153 6.37 -11.89 -11.90
N TYR A 154 5.89 -10.81 -11.25
CA TYR A 154 4.72 -10.88 -10.37
C TYR A 154 3.42 -10.96 -11.15
N ARG A 155 3.38 -10.42 -12.38
CA ARG A 155 2.18 -10.37 -13.22
C ARG A 155 2.00 -11.58 -14.11
N GLU A 156 3.09 -12.07 -14.70
CA GLU A 156 3.10 -13.11 -15.75
C GLU A 156 2.20 -14.34 -15.46
N PRO A 157 2.21 -14.92 -14.23
CA PRO A 157 1.39 -16.08 -13.95
C PRO A 157 -0.13 -15.81 -13.93
N PHE A 158 -0.53 -14.53 -13.93
CA PHE A 158 -1.92 -14.11 -13.75
C PHE A 158 -2.51 -13.38 -14.97
N GLU A 159 -1.80 -13.36 -16.08
CA GLU A 159 -2.29 -12.78 -17.33
C GLU A 159 -3.50 -13.54 -17.91
N PRO A 160 -4.50 -12.87 -18.53
CA PRO A 160 -4.55 -11.44 -18.76
C PRO A 160 -5.03 -10.65 -17.54
N LEU A 161 -4.37 -9.54 -17.26
CA LEU A 161 -4.73 -8.59 -16.20
C LEU A 161 -5.64 -7.46 -16.73
N MET A 162 -5.88 -6.42 -15.92
CA MET A 162 -6.65 -5.25 -16.32
C MET A 162 -5.99 -4.54 -17.52
N GLY A 163 -6.72 -4.38 -18.60
CA GLY A 163 -6.25 -3.67 -19.79
C GLY A 163 -6.09 -2.16 -19.56
N GLY A 164 -5.37 -1.51 -20.51
CA GLY A 164 -5.15 -0.06 -20.48
C GLY A 164 -4.08 0.38 -19.48
N VAL A 165 -3.17 -0.50 -19.08
CA VAL A 165 -2.02 -0.15 -18.23
C VAL A 165 -0.77 -0.06 -19.10
N LYS A 166 -0.03 1.05 -18.96
CA LYS A 166 1.26 1.29 -19.61
C LYS A 166 2.34 1.52 -18.56
N PHE A 167 3.57 1.17 -18.88
CA PHE A 167 4.68 1.30 -17.97
C PHE A 167 5.71 2.29 -18.47
N ALA A 168 6.19 3.16 -17.58
CA ALA A 168 7.25 4.13 -17.83
C ALA A 168 8.41 3.92 -16.84
N ASP A 169 9.59 4.41 -17.20
CA ASP A 169 10.75 4.32 -16.33
C ASP A 169 10.65 5.33 -15.19
N PHE A 170 10.91 4.84 -13.98
CA PHE A 170 10.93 5.68 -12.79
C PHE A 170 12.04 6.73 -12.87
N ASN A 171 11.78 7.96 -12.41
CA ASN A 171 12.70 9.09 -12.52
C ASN A 171 13.03 9.54 -13.95
N ASN A 172 12.18 9.20 -14.94
CA ASN A 172 12.36 9.58 -16.36
C ASN A 172 11.07 10.16 -16.93
N LEU A 173 10.97 11.50 -16.96
CA LEU A 173 9.79 12.20 -17.48
C LEU A 173 9.54 11.95 -18.97
N GLU A 174 10.60 11.80 -19.76
CA GLU A 174 10.44 11.54 -21.20
C GLU A 174 9.84 10.14 -21.45
N SER A 175 10.22 9.15 -20.63
CA SER A 175 9.57 7.84 -20.66
C SER A 175 8.07 7.92 -20.32
N VAL A 176 7.69 8.76 -19.34
CA VAL A 176 6.28 8.99 -19.00
C VAL A 176 5.54 9.69 -20.16
N LYS A 177 6.09 10.76 -20.69
CA LYS A 177 5.50 11.50 -21.82
C LYS A 177 5.27 10.63 -23.04
N ALA A 178 6.17 9.70 -23.32
CA ALA A 178 6.04 8.76 -24.43
C ALA A 178 4.86 7.77 -24.30
N GLN A 179 4.33 7.59 -23.07
CA GLN A 179 3.17 6.71 -22.81
C GLN A 179 1.84 7.45 -22.83
N ILE A 180 1.84 8.78 -22.80
CA ILE A 180 0.64 9.60 -22.74
C ILE A 180 -0.14 9.53 -24.06
N THR A 181 -1.46 9.33 -23.94
CA THR A 181 -2.41 9.42 -25.04
C THR A 181 -3.63 10.26 -24.60
N ASP A 182 -4.55 10.49 -25.51
CA ASP A 182 -5.85 11.11 -25.24
C ASP A 182 -6.74 10.28 -24.28
N LYS A 183 -6.40 8.99 -24.07
CA LYS A 183 -7.06 8.11 -23.13
C LYS A 183 -6.42 8.05 -21.74
N THR A 184 -5.26 8.69 -21.54
CA THR A 184 -4.57 8.67 -20.25
C THR A 184 -5.40 9.41 -19.19
N CYS A 185 -5.82 8.69 -18.14
CA CYS A 185 -6.63 9.27 -17.08
C CYS A 185 -5.89 9.40 -15.74
N ALA A 186 -4.80 8.66 -15.56
CA ALA A 186 -4.03 8.71 -14.31
C ALA A 186 -2.58 8.28 -14.50
N ILE A 187 -1.73 8.77 -13.61
CA ILE A 187 -0.36 8.29 -13.40
C ILE A 187 -0.25 7.80 -11.96
N ILE A 188 0.21 6.56 -11.76
CA ILE A 188 0.47 6.00 -10.44
C ILE A 188 1.98 5.84 -10.24
N THR A 189 2.49 6.35 -9.12
CA THR A 189 3.90 6.28 -8.74
C THR A 189 4.06 6.16 -7.23
N GLU A 190 5.22 5.71 -6.80
CA GLU A 190 5.68 5.72 -5.41
C GLU A 190 6.61 6.92 -5.20
N VAL A 191 6.60 7.52 -4.02
CA VAL A 191 7.61 8.54 -3.63
C VAL A 191 8.97 7.86 -3.39
N VAL A 192 8.94 6.63 -2.88
CA VAL A 192 10.10 5.74 -2.77
C VAL A 192 9.65 4.37 -3.25
N GLN A 193 10.28 3.83 -4.28
CA GLN A 193 10.09 2.43 -4.69
C GLN A 193 10.76 1.51 -3.66
N GLY A 194 9.99 1.07 -2.64
CA GLY A 194 10.50 0.25 -1.56
C GLY A 194 10.88 -1.15 -2.02
N GLU A 195 9.93 -1.89 -2.58
CA GLU A 195 10.13 -3.26 -3.08
C GLU A 195 11.09 -3.29 -4.28
N GLY A 196 11.11 -2.24 -5.08
CA GLY A 196 12.01 -2.10 -6.23
C GLY A 196 13.49 -1.88 -5.89
N GLY A 197 13.85 -1.71 -4.61
CA GLY A 197 15.23 -1.56 -4.16
C GLY A 197 15.52 -0.25 -3.39
N ILE A 198 14.51 0.35 -2.82
CA ILE A 198 14.59 1.60 -2.01
C ILE A 198 15.14 2.77 -2.86
N TYR A 199 14.51 3.01 -3.99
CA TYR A 199 14.85 4.13 -4.86
C TYR A 199 13.93 5.33 -4.61
N PRO A 200 14.44 6.47 -4.11
CA PRO A 200 13.64 7.69 -3.95
C PRO A 200 13.33 8.34 -5.29
N ALA A 201 12.14 8.90 -5.41
CA ALA A 201 11.80 9.77 -6.52
C ALA A 201 12.60 11.07 -6.44
N LYS A 202 13.09 11.55 -7.56
CA LYS A 202 13.69 12.88 -7.65
C LYS A 202 12.60 13.94 -7.56
N LYS A 203 12.89 15.05 -6.87
CA LYS A 203 11.94 16.14 -6.72
C LYS A 203 11.43 16.64 -8.08
N GLU A 204 12.34 16.85 -9.02
CA GLU A 204 12.02 17.33 -10.37
C GLU A 204 11.13 16.35 -11.15
N PHE A 205 11.25 15.05 -10.85
CA PHE A 205 10.38 14.02 -11.43
C PHE A 205 8.95 14.15 -10.91
N LEU A 206 8.77 14.29 -9.59
CA LEU A 206 7.43 14.43 -8.98
C LEU A 206 6.77 15.74 -9.41
N GLU A 207 7.51 16.85 -9.43
CA GLU A 207 7.01 18.14 -9.92
C GLU A 207 6.63 18.08 -11.40
N GLY A 208 7.44 17.42 -12.23
CA GLY A 208 7.13 17.20 -13.63
C GLY A 208 5.91 16.30 -13.86
N LEU A 209 5.74 15.24 -13.06
CA LEU A 209 4.52 14.43 -13.10
C LEU A 209 3.28 15.27 -12.77
N ARG A 210 3.37 16.13 -11.74
CA ARG A 210 2.26 17.02 -11.38
C ARG A 210 1.91 17.95 -12.54
N GLN A 211 2.91 18.58 -13.13
CA GLN A 211 2.70 19.45 -14.29
C GLN A 211 2.05 18.69 -15.46
N ILE A 212 2.54 17.51 -15.79
CA ILE A 212 1.96 16.67 -16.85
C ILE A 212 0.48 16.36 -16.55
N CYS A 213 0.15 15.99 -15.31
CA CYS A 213 -1.22 15.70 -14.92
C CYS A 213 -2.14 16.94 -15.02
N ASP A 214 -1.64 18.12 -14.66
CA ASP A 214 -2.40 19.38 -14.79
C ASP A 214 -2.66 19.75 -16.26
N GLU A 215 -1.67 19.56 -17.12
CA GLU A 215 -1.78 19.82 -18.57
C GLU A 215 -2.70 18.84 -19.30
N THR A 216 -2.73 17.58 -18.86
CA THR A 216 -3.52 16.50 -19.49
C THR A 216 -4.88 16.28 -18.84
N VAL A 217 -5.21 17.05 -17.79
CA VAL A 217 -6.43 16.88 -16.97
C VAL A 217 -6.52 15.45 -16.38
N SER A 218 -5.37 14.85 -16.09
CA SER A 218 -5.26 13.49 -15.53
C SER A 218 -5.37 13.51 -14.02
N TYR A 219 -6.01 12.47 -13.46
CA TYR A 219 -6.11 12.30 -12.02
C TYR A 219 -4.74 11.94 -11.43
N THR A 220 -4.34 12.64 -10.38
CA THR A 220 -3.12 12.31 -9.62
C THR A 220 -3.50 11.76 -8.26
N HIS A 221 -3.01 10.58 -7.94
CA HIS A 221 -3.16 9.96 -6.63
C HIS A 221 -1.79 9.77 -5.99
N LEU A 222 -1.63 10.28 -4.76
CA LEU A 222 -0.48 10.02 -3.93
C LEU A 222 -0.82 8.86 -2.98
N ARG A 223 -0.08 7.77 -3.08
CA ARG A 223 -0.11 6.70 -2.09
C ARG A 223 0.92 6.99 -1.02
N ALA A 224 0.51 7.02 0.26
CA ALA A 224 1.43 6.91 1.36
C ALA A 224 1.98 5.46 1.39
N HIS A 225 3.29 5.31 1.30
CA HIS A 225 3.99 4.06 1.58
C HIS A 225 4.37 4.08 3.05
N GLU A 226 3.69 3.29 3.86
CA GLU A 226 3.99 3.14 5.28
C GLU A 226 5.22 2.24 5.46
N THR A 227 6.38 2.75 5.07
CA THR A 227 7.66 2.15 5.42
C THR A 227 8.41 3.10 6.35
N ALA A 228 9.18 2.57 7.28
CA ALA A 228 10.01 3.37 8.20
C ALA A 228 10.98 4.33 7.48
N ALA A 229 11.14 4.18 6.17
CA ALA A 229 11.93 5.08 5.31
C ALA A 229 11.18 6.37 4.91
N ASN A 230 9.90 6.48 5.22
CA ASN A 230 9.02 7.60 4.81
C ASN A 230 8.59 8.49 5.99
N LEU A 231 9.15 8.23 7.19
CA LEU A 231 8.93 9.02 8.40
C LEU A 231 10.08 9.99 8.65
#